data_c04d5d58bd16a1b66f2dfa4844f76f0f
#
_entry.id   c04d5d58bd16a1b66f2dfa4844f76f0f
#
_cell.length_a   1.000
_cell.length_b   1.000
_cell.length_c   1.000
_cell.angle_alpha   90.00
_cell.angle_beta   90.00
_cell.angle_gamma   90.00
#
_symmetry.space_group_name_H-M   'P 1'
#
loop_
_entity.id
_entity.type
_entity.pdbx_description
1 polymer ?
#
loop_
_entity_poly.entity_id
_entity_poly.type
_entity_poly.pdbx_seq_one_letter_code
_entity_poly.pdbx_strand_id
1 'polypeptide(L)'
;MKYKCIIFDCDGVLVDSEAISIGTLVSMAKSHGAIIDENFAHQHFLGKSLEFCFEYIADLANKKLPEGFEEEFRERTFEAFKKHLKPIKGIHELLDKIKVPIGVASNGPADKIRLNLTTTQLIDKFEGNIFSAYDINSWKPNPELYLHAAKTMGFEVKDCLVIEDSPAGVQAALAGGFDVFGFTNHANLDALQQMNIPLFDDMANLELLLQ
;
A
#
# COMPACT_ATOMS: atom_id res chain seq x y z
N MET A 1 8.89 -11.30 21.58
CA MET A 1 8.20 -10.27 20.74
C MET A 1 7.21 -9.51 21.61
N LYS A 2 7.21 -8.19 21.57
CA LYS A 2 6.30 -7.31 22.36
C LYS A 2 4.84 -7.43 21.87
N TYR A 3 4.66 -7.55 20.54
CA TYR A 3 3.34 -7.53 19.90
C TYR A 3 2.73 -8.93 19.78
N LYS A 4 1.38 -9.02 19.87
CA LYS A 4 0.61 -10.25 19.71
C LYS A 4 -0.04 -10.37 18.32
N CYS A 5 -0.01 -9.28 17.54
CA CYS A 5 -0.55 -9.20 16.19
C CYS A 5 0.25 -8.19 15.37
N ILE A 6 0.40 -8.45 14.07
CA ILE A 6 0.99 -7.47 13.14
C ILE A 6 0.03 -7.26 11.98
N ILE A 7 -0.26 -5.99 11.66
CA ILE A 7 -1.11 -5.60 10.54
C ILE A 7 -0.24 -4.89 9.51
N PHE A 8 -0.14 -5.46 8.33
CA PHE A 8 0.65 -4.91 7.23
C PHE A 8 -0.23 -4.06 6.31
N ASP A 9 0.29 -2.97 5.78
CA ASP A 9 -0.22 -2.45 4.52
C ASP A 9 0.11 -3.41 3.38
N CYS A 10 -0.54 -3.26 2.23
CA CYS A 10 -0.36 -4.14 1.07
C CYS A 10 0.64 -3.55 0.07
N ASP A 11 0.27 -2.42 -0.53
CA ASP A 11 1.01 -1.80 -1.63
C ASP A 11 2.25 -1.07 -1.08
N GLY A 12 3.44 -1.37 -1.57
CA GLY A 12 4.69 -0.79 -1.06
C GLY A 12 5.29 -1.52 0.16
N VAL A 13 4.52 -2.34 0.88
CA VAL A 13 4.99 -3.12 2.06
C VAL A 13 5.07 -4.61 1.75
N LEU A 14 4.00 -5.22 1.26
CA LEU A 14 3.98 -6.64 0.89
C LEU A 14 4.33 -6.85 -0.58
N VAL A 15 3.89 -5.95 -1.45
CA VAL A 15 4.04 -6.05 -2.90
C VAL A 15 4.60 -4.77 -3.50
N ASP A 16 5.47 -4.91 -4.50
CA ASP A 16 6.08 -3.81 -5.27
C ASP A 16 5.16 -3.42 -6.44
N SER A 17 4.04 -2.76 -6.12
CA SER A 17 2.99 -2.41 -7.07
C SER A 17 3.17 -1.03 -7.70
N GLU A 18 4.01 -0.20 -7.14
CA GLU A 18 4.12 1.22 -7.47
C GLU A 18 4.64 1.45 -8.89
N ALA A 19 5.77 0.84 -9.26
CA ALA A 19 6.37 0.99 -10.59
C ALA A 19 5.41 0.57 -11.70
N ILE A 20 4.61 -0.49 -11.47
CA ILE A 20 3.61 -0.97 -12.43
C ILE A 20 2.46 0.03 -12.58
N SER A 21 1.95 0.56 -11.47
CA SER A 21 0.87 1.55 -11.47
C SER A 21 1.30 2.84 -12.16
N ILE A 22 2.49 3.35 -11.86
CA ILE A 22 3.09 4.53 -12.49
C ILE A 22 3.30 4.30 -13.98
N GLY A 23 3.89 3.17 -14.38
CA GLY A 23 4.10 2.83 -15.80
C GLY A 23 2.80 2.76 -16.60
N THR A 24 1.75 2.18 -16.01
CA THR A 24 0.41 2.13 -16.60
C THR A 24 -0.15 3.55 -16.78
N LEU A 25 -0.05 4.38 -15.74
CA LEU A 25 -0.53 5.76 -15.78
C LEU A 25 0.19 6.60 -16.84
N VAL A 26 1.51 6.49 -16.92
CA VAL A 26 2.33 7.17 -17.96
C VAL A 26 1.93 6.73 -19.36
N SER A 27 1.72 5.42 -19.56
CA SER A 27 1.27 4.89 -20.86
C SER A 27 -0.09 5.45 -21.27
N MET A 28 -1.04 5.51 -20.35
CA MET A 28 -2.37 6.04 -20.58
C MET A 28 -2.35 7.57 -20.80
N ALA A 29 -1.57 8.31 -20.02
CA ALA A 29 -1.39 9.74 -20.19
C ALA A 29 -0.88 10.07 -21.58
N LYS A 30 0.14 9.35 -22.06
CA LYS A 30 0.69 9.52 -23.44
C LYS A 30 -0.36 9.25 -24.52
N SER A 31 -1.18 8.20 -24.36
CA SER A 31 -2.24 7.90 -25.35
C SER A 31 -3.31 9.00 -25.41
N HIS A 32 -3.44 9.80 -24.36
CA HIS A 32 -4.37 10.93 -24.27
C HIS A 32 -3.72 12.29 -24.57
N GLY A 33 -2.43 12.31 -24.95
CA GLY A 33 -1.73 13.52 -25.38
C GLY A 33 -1.01 14.28 -24.28
N ALA A 34 -1.00 13.77 -23.03
CA ALA A 34 -0.14 14.30 -21.98
C ALA A 34 1.27 13.71 -22.13
N ILE A 35 2.28 14.57 -22.32
CA ILE A 35 3.68 14.16 -22.48
C ILE A 35 4.31 14.13 -21.08
N ILE A 36 4.33 12.96 -20.47
CA ILE A 36 4.99 12.69 -19.18
C ILE A 36 5.86 11.45 -19.31
N ASP A 37 6.89 11.36 -18.48
CA ASP A 37 7.70 10.16 -18.29
C ASP A 37 7.56 9.60 -16.86
N GLU A 38 8.21 8.48 -16.60
CA GLU A 38 8.16 7.84 -15.28
C GLU A 38 8.77 8.73 -14.19
N ASN A 39 9.86 9.45 -14.48
CA ASN A 39 10.48 10.34 -13.49
C ASN A 39 9.53 11.48 -13.09
N PHE A 40 8.86 12.08 -14.08
CA PHE A 40 7.84 13.08 -13.83
C PHE A 40 6.70 12.51 -12.98
N ALA A 41 6.20 11.32 -13.34
CA ALA A 41 5.10 10.68 -12.65
C ALA A 41 5.48 10.31 -11.19
N HIS A 42 6.68 9.79 -10.96
CA HIS A 42 7.18 9.56 -9.60
C HIS A 42 7.23 10.84 -8.76
N GLN A 43 7.71 11.95 -9.33
CA GLN A 43 7.83 13.21 -8.58
C GLN A 43 6.47 13.85 -8.26
N HIS A 44 5.46 13.69 -9.13
CA HIS A 44 4.21 14.43 -9.03
C HIS A 44 3.01 13.59 -8.59
N PHE A 45 3.03 12.28 -8.83
CA PHE A 45 1.88 11.40 -8.60
C PHE A 45 2.05 10.43 -7.43
N LEU A 46 3.30 10.21 -6.99
CA LEU A 46 3.57 9.30 -5.90
C LEU A 46 2.85 9.75 -4.62
N GLY A 47 2.11 8.83 -3.99
CA GLY A 47 1.35 9.12 -2.77
C GLY A 47 0.14 10.04 -2.95
N LYS A 48 -0.21 10.39 -4.19
CA LYS A 48 -1.40 11.19 -4.51
C LYS A 48 -2.61 10.28 -4.81
N SER A 49 -3.82 10.85 -4.69
CA SER A 49 -5.03 10.15 -5.10
C SER A 49 -5.08 9.97 -6.63
N LEU A 50 -5.79 8.94 -7.10
CA LEU A 50 -6.00 8.75 -8.54
C LEU A 50 -6.74 9.95 -9.16
N GLU A 51 -7.72 10.50 -8.45
CA GLU A 51 -8.45 11.70 -8.88
C GLU A 51 -7.49 12.86 -9.16
N PHE A 52 -6.59 13.17 -8.23
CA PHE A 52 -5.55 14.19 -8.45
C PHE A 52 -4.69 13.89 -9.69
N CYS A 53 -4.25 12.65 -9.85
CA CYS A 53 -3.41 12.27 -10.99
C CYS A 53 -4.16 12.43 -12.32
N PHE A 54 -5.44 12.07 -12.35
CA PHE A 54 -6.27 12.17 -13.54
C PHE A 54 -6.58 13.62 -13.90
N GLU A 55 -6.91 14.46 -12.92
CA GLU A 55 -7.08 15.91 -13.12
C GLU A 55 -5.81 16.52 -13.70
N TYR A 56 -4.66 16.20 -13.13
CA TYR A 56 -3.37 16.70 -13.60
C TYR A 56 -3.05 16.25 -15.04
N ILE A 57 -3.35 15.00 -15.39
CA ILE A 57 -3.20 14.48 -16.76
C ILE A 57 -4.14 15.20 -17.74
N ALA A 58 -5.39 15.46 -17.34
CA ALA A 58 -6.35 16.19 -18.13
C ALA A 58 -5.86 17.62 -18.45
N ASP A 59 -5.31 18.30 -17.44
CA ASP A 59 -4.73 19.64 -17.58
C ASP A 59 -3.53 19.65 -18.55
N LEU A 60 -2.59 18.70 -18.38
CA LEU A 60 -1.46 18.56 -19.29
C LEU A 60 -1.87 18.23 -20.73
N ALA A 61 -2.91 17.42 -20.90
CA ALA A 61 -3.44 17.07 -22.22
C ALA A 61 -4.31 18.19 -22.81
N ASN A 62 -4.62 19.22 -22.04
CA ASN A 62 -5.55 20.30 -22.38
C ASN A 62 -6.92 19.78 -22.92
N LYS A 63 -7.40 18.70 -22.34
CA LYS A 63 -8.70 18.09 -22.67
C LYS A 63 -9.20 17.22 -21.54
N LYS A 64 -10.52 17.04 -21.45
CA LYS A 64 -11.11 16.09 -20.48
C LYS A 64 -10.70 14.66 -20.81
N LEU A 65 -10.45 13.88 -19.77
CA LEU A 65 -10.29 12.44 -19.91
C LEU A 65 -11.64 11.82 -20.30
N PRO A 66 -11.64 10.73 -21.07
CA PRO A 66 -12.89 10.06 -21.45
C PRO A 66 -13.58 9.44 -20.23
N GLU A 67 -14.89 9.28 -20.33
CA GLU A 67 -15.64 8.44 -19.41
C GLU A 67 -15.05 7.02 -19.42
N GLY A 68 -14.91 6.41 -18.22
CA GLY A 68 -14.29 5.09 -18.10
C GLY A 68 -12.75 5.08 -18.04
N PHE A 69 -12.09 6.26 -17.97
CA PHE A 69 -10.61 6.31 -17.89
C PHE A 69 -10.08 5.62 -16.63
N GLU A 70 -10.75 5.77 -15.49
CA GLU A 70 -10.37 5.10 -14.25
C GLU A 70 -10.57 3.59 -14.34
N GLU A 71 -11.69 3.14 -14.90
CA GLU A 71 -11.96 1.73 -15.13
C GLU A 71 -10.90 1.10 -16.02
N GLU A 72 -10.55 1.76 -17.12
CA GLU A 72 -9.48 1.32 -18.02
C GLU A 72 -8.12 1.27 -17.30
N PHE A 73 -7.81 2.26 -16.47
CA PHE A 73 -6.59 2.25 -15.66
C PHE A 73 -6.55 1.05 -14.72
N ARG A 74 -7.64 0.77 -14.02
CA ARG A 74 -7.75 -0.36 -13.11
C ARG A 74 -7.59 -1.69 -13.83
N GLU A 75 -8.26 -1.88 -14.96
CA GLU A 75 -8.16 -3.09 -15.78
C GLU A 75 -6.73 -3.33 -16.30
N ARG A 76 -6.12 -2.31 -16.89
CA ARG A 76 -4.73 -2.40 -17.39
C ARG A 76 -3.73 -2.68 -16.27
N THR A 77 -3.90 -2.05 -15.13
CA THR A 77 -3.05 -2.26 -13.95
C THR A 77 -3.21 -3.69 -13.42
N PHE A 78 -4.44 -4.20 -13.33
CA PHE A 78 -4.70 -5.57 -12.90
C PHE A 78 -4.07 -6.61 -13.83
N GLU A 79 -4.19 -6.41 -15.15
CA GLU A 79 -3.51 -7.28 -16.12
C GLU A 79 -1.98 -7.21 -16.02
N ALA A 80 -1.42 -6.04 -15.73
CA ALA A 80 0.01 -5.88 -15.51
C ALA A 80 0.45 -6.54 -14.19
N PHE A 81 -0.34 -6.43 -13.12
CA PHE A 81 -0.07 -7.11 -11.85
C PHE A 81 -0.02 -8.62 -12.01
N LYS A 82 -0.97 -9.23 -12.69
CA LYS A 82 -0.97 -10.68 -12.96
C LYS A 82 0.33 -11.18 -13.60
N LYS A 83 1.00 -10.32 -14.37
CA LYS A 83 2.19 -10.71 -15.18
C LYS A 83 3.51 -10.31 -14.53
N HIS A 84 3.54 -9.21 -13.80
CA HIS A 84 4.79 -8.53 -13.45
C HIS A 84 4.93 -8.19 -11.96
N LEU A 85 3.84 -8.28 -11.17
CA LEU A 85 3.90 -7.93 -9.75
C LEU A 85 4.87 -8.86 -9.00
N LYS A 86 5.70 -8.25 -8.18
CA LYS A 86 6.67 -8.96 -7.34
C LYS A 86 6.38 -8.69 -5.86
N PRO A 87 6.68 -9.65 -4.98
CA PRO A 87 6.70 -9.38 -3.55
C PRO A 87 7.85 -8.43 -3.23
N ILE A 88 7.70 -7.64 -2.17
CA ILE A 88 8.82 -6.88 -1.61
C ILE A 88 9.94 -7.86 -1.20
N LYS A 89 11.17 -7.48 -1.51
CA LYS A 89 12.34 -8.32 -1.23
C LYS A 89 12.42 -8.68 0.26
N GLY A 90 12.57 -9.96 0.55
CA GLY A 90 12.70 -10.48 1.92
C GLY A 90 11.38 -10.70 2.67
N ILE A 91 10.23 -10.34 2.07
CA ILE A 91 8.94 -10.47 2.76
C ILE A 91 8.56 -11.94 3.04
N HIS A 92 8.83 -12.86 2.12
CA HIS A 92 8.53 -14.28 2.34
C HIS A 92 9.31 -14.83 3.54
N GLU A 93 10.61 -14.57 3.58
CA GLU A 93 11.52 -15.00 4.65
C GLU A 93 11.11 -14.40 6.01
N LEU A 94 10.68 -13.14 6.01
CA LEU A 94 10.17 -12.49 7.22
C LEU A 94 8.88 -13.15 7.70
N LEU A 95 7.89 -13.33 6.83
CA LEU A 95 6.59 -13.90 7.18
C LEU A 95 6.70 -15.36 7.67
N ASP A 96 7.67 -16.12 7.20
CA ASP A 96 7.95 -17.49 7.70
C ASP A 96 8.47 -17.50 9.15
N LYS A 97 9.12 -16.42 9.57
CA LYS A 97 9.69 -16.28 10.93
C LYS A 97 8.69 -15.69 11.94
N ILE A 98 7.73 -14.91 11.48
CA ILE A 98 6.68 -14.34 12.34
C ILE A 98 5.80 -15.48 12.89
N LYS A 99 5.61 -15.48 14.22
CA LYS A 99 4.83 -16.53 14.94
C LYS A 99 3.53 -16.01 15.55
N VAL A 100 3.25 -14.74 15.39
CA VAL A 100 1.98 -14.13 15.83
C VAL A 100 1.03 -14.02 14.63
N PRO A 101 -0.29 -13.94 14.85
CA PRO A 101 -1.26 -13.66 13.81
C PRO A 101 -0.91 -12.39 13.02
N ILE A 102 -1.12 -12.46 11.72
CA ILE A 102 -0.90 -11.33 10.81
C ILE A 102 -2.16 -11.02 10.03
N GLY A 103 -2.33 -9.76 9.67
CA GLY A 103 -3.39 -9.28 8.79
C GLY A 103 -2.85 -8.28 7.77
N VAL A 104 -3.61 -8.05 6.71
CA VAL A 104 -3.35 -7.01 5.73
C VAL A 104 -4.51 -6.03 5.67
N ALA A 105 -4.20 -4.72 5.70
CA ALA A 105 -5.18 -3.64 5.68
C ALA A 105 -4.79 -2.59 4.64
N SER A 106 -5.55 -2.45 3.56
CA SER A 106 -5.22 -1.60 2.41
C SER A 106 -6.36 -0.67 2.00
N ASN A 107 -6.01 0.51 1.48
CA ASN A 107 -6.95 1.43 0.85
C ASN A 107 -7.50 0.89 -0.49
N GLY A 108 -6.93 -0.18 -1.03
CA GLY A 108 -7.39 -0.83 -2.25
C GLY A 108 -8.66 -1.69 -2.05
N PRO A 109 -9.41 -1.98 -3.11
CA PRO A 109 -10.55 -2.90 -3.04
C PRO A 109 -10.09 -4.34 -2.79
N ALA A 110 -10.95 -5.16 -2.17
CA ALA A 110 -10.61 -6.50 -1.71
C ALA A 110 -10.12 -7.45 -2.83
N ASP A 111 -10.68 -7.32 -4.02
CA ASP A 111 -10.27 -8.10 -5.19
C ASP A 111 -8.83 -7.77 -5.65
N LYS A 112 -8.43 -6.48 -5.60
CA LYS A 112 -7.05 -6.06 -5.85
C LYS A 112 -6.10 -6.64 -4.82
N ILE A 113 -6.43 -6.55 -3.51
CA ILE A 113 -5.60 -7.10 -2.45
C ILE A 113 -5.40 -8.59 -2.66
N ARG A 114 -6.48 -9.34 -2.91
CA ARG A 114 -6.42 -10.78 -3.18
C ARG A 114 -5.61 -11.11 -4.43
N LEU A 115 -5.77 -10.35 -5.52
CA LEU A 115 -4.98 -10.49 -6.73
C LEU A 115 -3.48 -10.32 -6.42
N ASN A 116 -3.12 -9.26 -5.72
CA ASN A 116 -1.74 -8.94 -5.37
C ASN A 116 -1.11 -10.06 -4.53
N LEU A 117 -1.78 -10.49 -3.47
CA LEU A 117 -1.31 -11.57 -2.60
C LEU A 117 -1.23 -12.92 -3.33
N THR A 118 -2.17 -13.22 -4.22
CA THR A 118 -2.17 -14.46 -5.01
C THR A 118 -1.01 -14.46 -6.00
N THR A 119 -0.83 -13.36 -6.75
CA THR A 119 0.25 -13.24 -7.74
C THR A 119 1.62 -13.36 -7.09
N THR A 120 1.78 -12.85 -5.89
CA THR A 120 3.04 -12.88 -5.13
C THR A 120 3.17 -14.10 -4.20
N GLN A 121 2.23 -15.04 -4.23
CA GLN A 121 2.22 -16.26 -3.41
C GLN A 121 2.20 -15.99 -1.88
N LEU A 122 1.57 -14.88 -1.49
CA LEU A 122 1.42 -14.49 -0.09
C LEU A 122 0.02 -14.80 0.45
N ILE A 123 -0.95 -15.14 -0.39
CA ILE A 123 -2.37 -15.26 -0.03
C ILE A 123 -2.62 -16.20 1.16
N ASP A 124 -1.95 -17.35 1.20
CA ASP A 124 -2.14 -18.35 2.25
C ASP A 124 -1.73 -17.85 3.65
N LYS A 125 -0.86 -16.84 3.72
CA LYS A 125 -0.43 -16.22 4.98
C LYS A 125 -1.49 -15.30 5.58
N PHE A 126 -2.37 -14.75 4.74
CA PHE A 126 -3.35 -13.71 5.12
C PHE A 126 -4.81 -14.18 5.01
N GLU A 127 -5.06 -15.46 4.67
CA GLU A 127 -6.44 -15.96 4.51
C GLU A 127 -7.25 -15.77 5.79
N GLY A 128 -8.43 -15.13 5.64
CA GLY A 128 -9.28 -14.74 6.76
C GLY A 128 -8.96 -13.37 7.41
N ASN A 129 -7.79 -12.78 7.11
CA ASN A 129 -7.32 -11.51 7.69
C ASN A 129 -6.99 -10.46 6.62
N ILE A 130 -7.83 -10.33 5.61
CA ILE A 130 -7.71 -9.33 4.53
C ILE A 130 -8.78 -8.26 4.76
N PHE A 131 -8.35 -7.00 4.93
CA PHE A 131 -9.21 -5.87 5.25
C PHE A 131 -9.06 -4.79 4.18
N SER A 132 -10.19 -4.40 3.56
CA SER A 132 -10.28 -3.36 2.56
C SER A 132 -10.97 -2.13 3.12
N ALA A 133 -10.48 -0.94 2.80
CA ALA A 133 -11.16 0.32 3.10
C ALA A 133 -12.55 0.40 2.46
N TYR A 134 -12.74 -0.26 1.32
CA TYR A 134 -14.04 -0.32 0.63
C TYR A 134 -15.10 -1.08 1.42
N ASP A 135 -14.70 -2.12 2.18
CA ASP A 135 -15.64 -2.93 2.95
C ASP A 135 -16.25 -2.16 4.14
N ILE A 136 -15.53 -1.15 4.64
CA ILE A 136 -15.96 -0.31 5.76
C ILE A 136 -16.26 1.15 5.36
N ASN A 137 -16.07 1.48 4.08
CA ASN A 137 -16.24 2.83 3.54
C ASN A 137 -15.44 3.90 4.30
N SER A 138 -14.21 3.57 4.69
CA SER A 138 -13.28 4.47 5.40
C SER A 138 -11.84 4.20 5.00
N TRP A 139 -11.16 5.23 4.53
CA TRP A 139 -9.81 5.20 3.96
C TRP A 139 -8.79 5.86 4.88
N LYS A 140 -7.54 5.37 4.89
CA LYS A 140 -6.40 6.08 5.46
C LYS A 140 -6.33 7.49 4.87
N PRO A 141 -6.15 8.56 5.67
CA PRO A 141 -5.58 8.57 7.01
C PRO A 141 -6.57 8.37 8.17
N ASN A 142 -7.85 8.02 7.94
CA ASN A 142 -8.75 7.69 9.04
C ASN A 142 -8.32 6.37 9.70
N PRO A 143 -8.43 6.24 11.04
CA PRO A 143 -7.93 5.08 11.78
C PRO A 143 -8.83 3.84 11.67
N GLU A 144 -10.07 3.97 11.19
CA GLU A 144 -11.11 2.94 11.24
C GLU A 144 -10.69 1.64 10.59
N LEU A 145 -9.88 1.68 9.52
CA LEU A 145 -9.43 0.49 8.82
C LEU A 145 -8.55 -0.39 9.73
N TYR A 146 -7.59 0.19 10.42
CA TYR A 146 -6.73 -0.54 11.37
C TYR A 146 -7.48 -0.96 12.62
N LEU A 147 -8.36 -0.10 13.15
CA LEU A 147 -9.22 -0.44 14.29
C LEU A 147 -10.15 -1.62 13.97
N HIS A 148 -10.74 -1.62 12.77
CA HIS A 148 -11.56 -2.72 12.28
C HIS A 148 -10.76 -4.01 12.15
N ALA A 149 -9.55 -3.95 11.58
CA ALA A 149 -8.68 -5.10 11.42
C ALA A 149 -8.31 -5.72 12.79
N ALA A 150 -7.80 -4.90 13.72
CA ALA A 150 -7.44 -5.36 15.07
C ALA A 150 -8.63 -6.00 15.81
N LYS A 151 -9.79 -5.33 15.79
CA LYS A 151 -11.02 -5.82 16.40
C LYS A 151 -11.47 -7.15 15.80
N THR A 152 -11.47 -7.27 14.46
CA THR A 152 -11.91 -8.49 13.78
C THR A 152 -10.97 -9.66 14.04
N MET A 153 -9.67 -9.39 14.13
CA MET A 153 -8.67 -10.40 14.52
C MET A 153 -8.67 -10.73 16.04
N GLY A 154 -9.44 -9.99 16.85
CA GLY A 154 -9.60 -10.26 18.29
C GLY A 154 -8.47 -9.69 19.16
N PHE A 155 -7.79 -8.64 18.73
CA PHE A 155 -6.68 -8.01 19.46
C PHE A 155 -7.01 -6.59 19.92
N GLU A 156 -6.45 -6.21 21.08
CA GLU A 156 -6.44 -4.83 21.54
C GLU A 156 -5.40 -4.02 20.76
N VAL A 157 -5.66 -2.75 20.52
CA VAL A 157 -4.77 -1.83 19.78
C VAL A 157 -3.33 -1.87 20.29
N LYS A 158 -3.14 -1.84 21.61
CA LYS A 158 -1.82 -1.88 22.27
C LYS A 158 -1.01 -3.16 22.04
N ASP A 159 -1.69 -4.23 21.64
CA ASP A 159 -1.08 -5.54 21.35
C ASP A 159 -0.71 -5.69 19.85
N CYS A 160 -1.10 -4.71 19.02
CA CYS A 160 -0.88 -4.73 17.59
C CYS A 160 0.25 -3.79 17.17
N LEU A 161 1.01 -4.22 16.16
CA LEU A 161 1.96 -3.38 15.41
C LEU A 161 1.43 -3.18 14.00
N VAL A 162 1.51 -1.96 13.47
CA VAL A 162 1.26 -1.67 12.06
C VAL A 162 2.58 -1.51 11.30
N ILE A 163 2.65 -2.07 10.10
CA ILE A 163 3.77 -1.89 9.16
C ILE A 163 3.25 -1.12 7.96
N GLU A 164 3.84 0.02 7.69
CA GLU A 164 3.38 1.00 6.70
C GLU A 164 4.53 1.67 5.95
N ASP A 165 4.27 2.12 4.71
CA ASP A 165 5.22 2.88 3.90
C ASP A 165 4.72 4.28 3.50
N SER A 166 3.44 4.59 3.77
CA SER A 166 2.81 5.85 3.38
C SER A 166 2.55 6.79 4.56
N PRO A 167 2.70 8.11 4.40
CA PRO A 167 2.33 9.08 5.44
C PRO A 167 0.87 8.97 5.87
N ALA A 168 -0.05 8.71 4.93
CA ALA A 168 -1.47 8.57 5.24
C ALA A 168 -1.75 7.34 6.11
N GLY A 169 -1.10 6.22 5.83
CA GLY A 169 -1.26 5.01 6.63
C GLY A 169 -0.62 5.12 8.01
N VAL A 170 0.56 5.74 8.09
CA VAL A 170 1.20 6.04 9.39
C VAL A 170 0.29 6.96 10.23
N GLN A 171 -0.30 8.00 9.64
CA GLN A 171 -1.25 8.86 10.34
C GLN A 171 -2.47 8.08 10.84
N ALA A 172 -3.02 7.19 10.01
CA ALA A 172 -4.13 6.34 10.40
C ALA A 172 -3.79 5.44 11.60
N ALA A 173 -2.62 4.80 11.57
CA ALA A 173 -2.15 3.94 12.66
C ALA A 173 -1.95 4.74 13.96
N LEU A 174 -1.26 5.87 13.90
CA LEU A 174 -1.03 6.75 15.07
C LEU A 174 -2.35 7.30 15.63
N ALA A 175 -3.28 7.74 14.76
CA ALA A 175 -4.60 8.23 15.19
C ALA A 175 -5.43 7.13 15.86
N GLY A 176 -5.26 5.87 15.45
CA GLY A 176 -5.87 4.72 16.08
C GLY A 176 -5.19 4.26 17.39
N GLY A 177 -4.04 4.85 17.75
CA GLY A 177 -3.28 4.51 18.95
C GLY A 177 -2.37 3.28 18.80
N PHE A 178 -2.09 2.86 17.58
CA PHE A 178 -1.17 1.75 17.30
C PHE A 178 0.30 2.17 17.41
N ASP A 179 1.15 1.24 17.79
CA ASP A 179 2.57 1.31 17.44
C ASP A 179 2.69 1.07 15.93
N VAL A 180 3.58 1.84 15.27
CA VAL A 180 3.79 1.74 13.81
C VAL A 180 5.27 1.79 13.49
N PHE A 181 5.71 0.91 12.57
CA PHE A 181 7.05 0.96 11.98
C PHE A 181 6.92 1.31 10.50
N GLY A 182 7.73 2.27 10.06
CA GLY A 182 7.72 2.77 8.69
C GLY A 182 8.72 2.03 7.81
N PHE A 183 8.25 1.41 6.73
CA PHE A 183 9.10 0.86 5.69
C PHE A 183 9.46 1.96 4.69
N THR A 184 10.76 2.18 4.51
CA THR A 184 11.26 3.30 3.70
C THR A 184 11.88 2.85 2.39
N ASN A 185 11.68 3.68 1.37
CA ASN A 185 12.41 3.68 0.12
C ASN A 185 12.86 5.12 -0.20
N HIS A 186 13.55 5.33 -1.32
CA HIS A 186 14.04 6.67 -1.67
C HIS A 186 12.92 7.71 -1.85
N ALA A 187 11.71 7.28 -2.18
CA ALA A 187 10.61 8.19 -2.51
C ALA A 187 9.84 8.67 -1.26
N ASN A 188 9.74 7.85 -0.21
CA ASN A 188 8.96 8.15 0.99
C ASN A 188 9.79 8.56 2.21
N LEU A 189 11.11 8.41 2.17
CA LEU A 189 12.01 8.59 3.32
C LEU A 189 11.83 9.94 4.00
N ASP A 190 11.91 11.04 3.25
CA ASP A 190 11.81 12.40 3.81
C ASP A 190 10.48 12.65 4.52
N ALA A 191 9.39 12.13 3.97
CA ALA A 191 8.06 12.27 4.55
C ALA A 191 7.92 11.45 5.84
N LEU A 192 8.41 10.20 5.87
CA LEU A 192 8.32 9.34 7.03
C LEU A 192 9.27 9.75 8.16
N GLN A 193 10.44 10.31 7.85
CA GLN A 193 11.36 10.86 8.87
C GLN A 193 10.72 11.96 9.73
N GLN A 194 9.79 12.74 9.17
CA GLN A 194 9.08 13.79 9.89
C GLN A 194 8.03 13.26 10.87
N MET A 195 7.68 11.97 10.80
CA MET A 195 6.60 11.38 11.60
C MET A 195 7.06 10.82 12.96
N ASN A 196 8.36 10.86 13.24
CA ASN A 196 8.96 10.44 14.51
C ASN A 196 8.57 9.01 14.92
N ILE A 197 8.64 8.08 13.99
CA ILE A 197 8.39 6.64 14.17
C ILE A 197 9.66 5.84 13.88
N PRO A 198 9.80 4.60 14.38
CA PRO A 198 10.86 3.69 13.94
C PRO A 198 10.78 3.43 12.43
N LEU A 199 11.91 3.55 11.75
CA LEU A 199 12.02 3.33 10.31
C LEU A 199 12.95 2.16 10.00
N PHE A 200 12.67 1.46 8.92
CA PHE A 200 13.53 0.40 8.37
C PHE A 200 13.40 0.37 6.83
N ASP A 201 14.43 -0.12 6.15
CA ASP A 201 14.56 -0.12 4.69
C ASP A 201 14.78 -1.53 4.09
N ASP A 202 14.86 -2.54 4.95
CA ASP A 202 15.00 -3.96 4.56
C ASP A 202 14.16 -4.83 5.50
N MET A 203 13.47 -5.83 4.98
CA MET A 203 12.64 -6.75 5.77
C MET A 203 13.45 -7.54 6.80
N ALA A 204 14.75 -7.74 6.58
CA ALA A 204 15.64 -8.32 7.59
C ALA A 204 15.84 -7.39 8.80
N ASN A 205 15.82 -6.05 8.59
CA ASN A 205 15.89 -5.08 9.68
C ASN A 205 14.61 -5.06 10.51
N LEU A 206 13.44 -5.26 9.88
CA LEU A 206 12.19 -5.43 10.63
C LEU A 206 12.24 -6.65 11.56
N GLU A 207 12.81 -7.76 11.11
CA GLU A 207 13.00 -8.95 11.95
C GLU A 207 13.77 -8.62 13.25
N LEU A 208 14.81 -7.79 13.16
CA LEU A 208 15.59 -7.36 14.33
C LEU A 208 14.79 -6.45 15.25
N LEU A 209 13.96 -5.56 14.70
CA LEU A 209 13.11 -4.66 15.49
C LEU A 209 11.97 -5.39 16.22
N LEU A 210 11.59 -6.58 15.76
CA LEU A 210 10.55 -7.42 16.36
C LEU A 210 11.04 -8.28 17.52
N GLN A 211 12.34 -8.42 17.73
CA GLN A 211 12.93 -9.21 18.82
C GLN A 211 12.85 -8.48 20.15
#